data_6290d6e6eaa29494dd94c7ab81cf567f
#
_entry.id   6290d6e6eaa29494dd94c7ab81cf567f
#
_cell.length_a   1.000
_cell.length_b   1.000
_cell.length_c   1.000
_cell.angle_alpha   90.00
_cell.angle_beta   90.00
_cell.angle_gamma   90.00
#
_symmetry.space_group_name_H-M   'P 1'
#
loop_
_entity.id
_entity.type
_entity.pdbx_description
1 polymer ?
#
loop_
_entity_poly.entity_id
_entity_poly.type
_entity_poly.pdbx_seq_one_letter_code
_entity_poly.pdbx_strand_id
1 'polypeptide(L)'
;EYYPLTEGAGSSFSHLNKLFLSQIDIDRQNIFTMDGSIPQEAIIEHCRLYEQRIQTFGGLDMVIMGIGREGNIGMNEPGSHASSTTRLILIDATSRSEAAHNIGVDNLPPCSITMGINTIMGARKVYMLAWGEDKADIIRSAVEDKVSDTLPASYLQLHANTSVCVDLAAAAHLTRIQRPWLVTSCEWNDKLVRSAIVWLCTTLNKPILKLTNKDYNENGLSELLALYGSAYNANIKVFNDLQHTITGWPGGKPNADDTYRPERAKPFPKRVMVFSPHPDDDVISMGGTLRRLVQQGHEVHVAYETSGNIAVGDEEVVRFMHFINGFNQLFDLSLIHISE
;
A
#
# COMPACT_ATOMS: atom_id res chain seq x y z
N GLU A 1 -16.04 -16.44 -19.29
CA GLU A 1 -16.37 -17.78 -18.77
C GLU A 1 -15.18 -18.72 -18.97
N TYR A 2 -14.89 -19.61 -18.02
CA TYR A 2 -13.78 -20.57 -18.13
C TYR A 2 -14.03 -21.63 -19.21
N TYR A 3 -12.92 -22.11 -19.82
CA TYR A 3 -12.99 -23.06 -20.93
C TYR A 3 -11.83 -24.08 -20.87
N PRO A 4 -12.07 -25.36 -21.16
CA PRO A 4 -13.40 -25.98 -21.32
C PRO A 4 -14.09 -26.11 -19.96
N LEU A 5 -15.37 -25.77 -19.92
CA LEU A 5 -16.19 -25.98 -18.74
C LEU A 5 -16.67 -27.43 -18.67
N THR A 6 -16.17 -28.16 -17.68
CA THR A 6 -16.56 -29.56 -17.43
C THR A 6 -17.44 -29.65 -16.18
N GLU A 7 -18.14 -30.77 -16.04
CA GLU A 7 -18.97 -31.02 -14.86
C GLU A 7 -18.13 -30.92 -13.56
N GLY A 8 -18.58 -30.08 -12.61
CA GLY A 8 -17.88 -29.82 -11.36
C GLY A 8 -16.77 -28.73 -11.45
N ALA A 9 -16.46 -28.21 -12.64
CA ALA A 9 -15.55 -27.07 -12.75
C ALA A 9 -16.22 -25.77 -12.30
N GLY A 10 -15.41 -24.85 -11.78
CA GLY A 10 -15.88 -23.50 -11.44
C GLY A 10 -16.35 -22.74 -12.68
N SER A 11 -17.52 -22.10 -12.60
CA SER A 11 -18.07 -21.24 -13.65
C SER A 11 -18.25 -19.84 -13.13
N SER A 12 -17.76 -18.85 -13.88
CA SER A 12 -17.96 -17.43 -13.57
C SER A 12 -19.45 -17.07 -13.54
N PHE A 13 -20.23 -17.62 -14.46
CA PHE A 13 -21.67 -17.41 -14.49
C PHE A 13 -22.36 -18.02 -13.25
N SER A 14 -22.04 -19.26 -12.90
CA SER A 14 -22.61 -19.90 -11.71
C SER A 14 -22.31 -19.10 -10.44
N HIS A 15 -21.10 -18.59 -10.33
CA HIS A 15 -20.69 -17.73 -9.20
C HIS A 15 -21.47 -16.41 -9.19
N LEU A 16 -21.56 -15.71 -10.32
CA LEU A 16 -22.32 -14.48 -10.46
C LEU A 16 -23.82 -14.70 -10.20
N ASN A 17 -24.37 -15.80 -10.70
CA ASN A 17 -25.77 -16.14 -10.46
C ASN A 17 -26.05 -16.37 -8.99
N LYS A 18 -25.20 -17.12 -8.29
CA LYS A 18 -25.34 -17.40 -6.86
C LYS A 18 -25.25 -16.14 -5.99
N LEU A 19 -24.31 -15.23 -6.30
CA LEU A 19 -24.04 -14.06 -5.47
C LEU A 19 -24.93 -12.86 -5.80
N PHE A 20 -25.41 -12.74 -7.01
CA PHE A 20 -26.09 -11.53 -7.45
C PHE A 20 -27.38 -11.79 -8.23
N LEU A 21 -27.32 -12.49 -9.39
CA LEU A 21 -28.46 -12.56 -10.30
C LEU A 21 -29.69 -13.27 -9.69
N SER A 22 -29.49 -14.24 -8.79
CA SER A 22 -30.57 -14.92 -8.08
C SER A 22 -31.25 -14.07 -7.01
N GLN A 23 -30.69 -12.92 -6.67
CA GLN A 23 -31.18 -12.04 -5.59
C GLN A 23 -31.88 -10.79 -6.11
N ILE A 24 -31.97 -10.64 -7.43
CA ILE A 24 -32.63 -9.52 -8.11
C ILE A 24 -33.76 -10.05 -9.01
N ASP A 25 -34.67 -9.19 -9.36
CA ASP A 25 -35.87 -9.48 -10.17
C ASP A 25 -35.62 -9.40 -11.68
N ILE A 26 -34.39 -9.64 -12.12
CA ILE A 26 -34.06 -9.68 -13.56
C ILE A 26 -34.72 -10.87 -14.25
N ASP A 27 -35.37 -10.62 -15.37
CA ASP A 27 -35.89 -11.68 -16.21
C ASP A 27 -34.73 -12.47 -16.85
N ARG A 28 -34.79 -13.79 -16.75
CA ARG A 28 -33.74 -14.70 -17.25
C ARG A 28 -33.47 -14.54 -18.74
N GLN A 29 -34.48 -14.18 -19.55
CA GLN A 29 -34.30 -13.90 -20.98
C GLN A 29 -33.39 -12.70 -21.27
N ASN A 30 -33.15 -11.85 -20.27
CA ASN A 30 -32.27 -10.67 -20.34
C ASN A 30 -30.84 -10.94 -19.83
N ILE A 31 -30.55 -12.20 -19.46
CA ILE A 31 -29.22 -12.62 -19.02
C ILE A 31 -28.51 -13.32 -20.17
N PHE A 32 -27.42 -12.73 -20.65
CA PHE A 32 -26.61 -13.26 -21.74
C PHE A 32 -25.22 -13.58 -21.25
N THR A 33 -24.84 -14.83 -21.30
CA THR A 33 -23.55 -15.33 -20.83
C THR A 33 -22.79 -16.01 -21.97
N MET A 34 -21.49 -16.10 -21.80
CA MET A 34 -20.65 -16.95 -22.65
C MET A 34 -20.79 -18.39 -22.18
N ASP A 35 -20.81 -19.31 -23.11
CA ASP A 35 -20.92 -20.74 -22.82
C ASP A 35 -19.54 -21.40 -22.92
N GLY A 36 -19.00 -21.82 -21.77
CA GLY A 36 -17.69 -22.51 -21.69
C GLY A 36 -17.76 -24.00 -22.00
N SER A 37 -18.96 -24.59 -22.27
CA SER A 37 -19.14 -26.01 -22.56
C SER A 37 -19.18 -26.33 -24.05
N ILE A 38 -19.15 -25.33 -24.93
CA ILE A 38 -19.21 -25.49 -26.37
C ILE A 38 -18.00 -26.22 -26.95
N PRO A 39 -18.13 -26.97 -28.07
CA PRO A 39 -16.98 -27.58 -28.74
C PRO A 39 -16.02 -26.51 -29.29
N GLN A 40 -14.74 -26.87 -29.37
CA GLN A 40 -13.67 -25.93 -29.74
C GLN A 40 -13.89 -25.28 -31.11
N GLU A 41 -14.46 -26.01 -32.05
CA GLU A 41 -14.77 -25.54 -33.40
C GLU A 41 -15.83 -24.43 -33.42
N ALA A 42 -16.70 -24.39 -32.40
CA ALA A 42 -17.78 -23.41 -32.29
C ALA A 42 -17.35 -22.08 -31.58
N ILE A 43 -16.19 -22.03 -30.96
CA ILE A 43 -15.78 -20.89 -30.13
C ILE A 43 -15.74 -19.58 -30.92
N ILE A 44 -15.15 -19.59 -32.11
CA ILE A 44 -15.00 -18.38 -32.94
C ILE A 44 -16.38 -17.82 -33.28
N GLU A 45 -17.30 -18.68 -33.72
CA GLU A 45 -18.65 -18.28 -34.06
C GLU A 45 -19.43 -17.80 -32.81
N HIS A 46 -19.27 -18.48 -31.69
CA HIS A 46 -19.88 -18.07 -30.43
C HIS A 46 -19.43 -16.67 -30.01
N CYS A 47 -18.13 -16.37 -30.05
CA CYS A 47 -17.58 -15.05 -29.76
C CYS A 47 -18.13 -14.00 -30.74
N ARG A 48 -18.20 -14.31 -32.02
CA ARG A 48 -18.75 -13.42 -33.04
C ARG A 48 -20.24 -13.10 -32.79
N LEU A 49 -21.04 -14.10 -32.45
CA LEU A 49 -22.45 -13.93 -32.11
C LEU A 49 -22.63 -13.10 -30.81
N TYR A 50 -21.75 -13.26 -29.85
CA TYR A 50 -21.78 -12.46 -28.63
C TYR A 50 -21.53 -10.99 -28.92
N GLU A 51 -20.51 -10.66 -29.71
CA GLU A 51 -20.23 -9.28 -30.16
C GLU A 51 -21.39 -8.71 -30.99
N GLN A 52 -21.94 -9.48 -31.89
CA GLN A 52 -23.10 -9.09 -32.71
C GLN A 52 -24.32 -8.76 -31.83
N ARG A 53 -24.54 -9.55 -30.78
CA ARG A 53 -25.62 -9.29 -29.83
C ARG A 53 -25.41 -7.96 -29.08
N ILE A 54 -24.21 -7.69 -28.60
CA ILE A 54 -23.89 -6.39 -27.99
C ILE A 54 -24.23 -5.25 -28.95
N GLN A 55 -23.82 -5.37 -30.21
CA GLN A 55 -24.12 -4.36 -31.23
C GLN A 55 -25.64 -4.20 -31.52
N THR A 56 -26.37 -5.30 -31.52
CA THR A 56 -27.84 -5.31 -31.78
C THR A 56 -28.58 -4.55 -30.67
N PHE A 57 -28.07 -4.60 -29.42
CA PHE A 57 -28.61 -3.85 -28.30
C PHE A 57 -28.08 -2.42 -28.25
N GLY A 58 -27.28 -1.96 -29.21
CA GLY A 58 -26.75 -0.61 -29.28
C GLY A 58 -25.48 -0.39 -28.46
N GLY A 59 -24.75 -1.45 -28.14
CA GLY A 59 -23.50 -1.44 -27.37
C GLY A 59 -23.72 -1.68 -25.88
N LEU A 60 -22.65 -1.51 -25.12
CA LEU A 60 -22.66 -1.62 -23.67
C LEU A 60 -22.90 -0.25 -23.01
N ASP A 61 -23.93 -0.12 -22.21
CA ASP A 61 -24.17 1.11 -21.43
C ASP A 61 -23.17 1.21 -20.28
N MET A 62 -22.88 0.12 -19.61
CA MET A 62 -22.00 0.07 -18.45
C MET A 62 -21.22 -1.24 -18.40
N VAL A 63 -19.95 -1.12 -18.04
CA VAL A 63 -19.10 -2.25 -17.66
C VAL A 63 -18.63 -2.06 -16.23
N ILE A 64 -18.79 -3.09 -15.40
CA ILE A 64 -18.29 -3.16 -14.05
C ILE A 64 -17.27 -4.29 -13.99
N MET A 65 -16.07 -4.01 -13.52
CA MET A 65 -14.97 -4.97 -13.50
C MET A 65 -14.04 -4.78 -12.32
N GLY A 66 -13.30 -5.83 -11.96
CA GLY A 66 -12.15 -5.75 -11.09
C GLY A 66 -10.85 -5.61 -11.87
N ILE A 67 -9.73 -5.58 -11.15
CA ILE A 67 -8.37 -5.64 -11.69
C ILE A 67 -7.60 -6.77 -11.02
N GLY A 68 -6.94 -7.60 -11.83
CA GLY A 68 -6.04 -8.63 -11.33
C GLY A 68 -4.67 -8.07 -10.91
N ARG A 69 -3.86 -8.88 -10.25
CA ARG A 69 -2.52 -8.47 -9.76
C ARG A 69 -1.56 -8.10 -10.88
N GLU A 70 -1.71 -8.72 -12.04
CA GLU A 70 -0.91 -8.42 -13.24
C GLU A 70 -1.51 -7.29 -14.09
N GLY A 71 -2.53 -6.57 -13.58
CA GLY A 71 -3.21 -5.49 -14.29
C GLY A 71 -4.16 -5.97 -15.39
N ASN A 72 -4.52 -7.25 -15.40
CA ASN A 72 -5.53 -7.80 -16.29
C ASN A 72 -6.92 -7.27 -15.91
N ILE A 73 -7.73 -6.99 -16.93
CA ILE A 73 -9.14 -6.61 -16.82
C ILE A 73 -10.02 -7.59 -17.60
N GLY A 74 -11.10 -8.04 -16.97
CA GLY A 74 -11.75 -9.27 -17.40
C GLY A 74 -10.73 -10.40 -17.31
N MET A 75 -10.52 -11.17 -18.36
CA MET A 75 -9.39 -12.11 -18.43
C MET A 75 -8.39 -11.67 -19.51
N ASN A 76 -8.29 -10.35 -19.78
CA ASN A 76 -7.31 -9.83 -20.72
C ASN A 76 -5.94 -9.70 -20.01
N GLU A 77 -5.12 -10.72 -20.21
CA GLU A 77 -3.76 -10.82 -19.67
C GLU A 77 -2.80 -9.83 -20.34
N PRO A 78 -1.63 -9.55 -19.73
CA PRO A 78 -0.55 -8.79 -20.36
C PRO A 78 -0.26 -9.26 -21.80
N GLY A 79 -0.15 -8.31 -22.73
CA GLY A 79 -0.06 -8.58 -24.17
C GLY A 79 -1.39 -8.54 -24.92
N SER A 80 -2.51 -8.29 -24.23
CA SER A 80 -3.81 -8.11 -24.88
C SER A 80 -3.86 -6.77 -25.60
N HIS A 81 -4.06 -6.80 -26.94
CA HIS A 81 -4.12 -5.61 -27.77
C HIS A 81 -5.38 -4.77 -27.58
N ALA A 82 -5.25 -3.46 -27.75
CA ALA A 82 -6.37 -2.50 -27.72
C ALA A 82 -7.51 -2.86 -28.69
N SER A 83 -7.21 -3.48 -29.84
CA SER A 83 -8.19 -3.86 -30.84
C SER A 83 -8.88 -5.21 -30.58
N SER A 84 -8.53 -5.91 -29.49
CA SER A 84 -9.10 -7.23 -29.21
C SER A 84 -10.59 -7.16 -28.89
N THR A 85 -11.35 -8.09 -29.46
CA THR A 85 -12.77 -8.35 -29.21
C THR A 85 -12.94 -9.62 -28.38
N THR A 86 -14.17 -10.07 -28.17
CA THR A 86 -14.47 -11.33 -27.47
C THR A 86 -13.75 -12.51 -28.11
N ARG A 87 -13.01 -13.27 -27.30
CA ARG A 87 -12.16 -14.37 -27.78
C ARG A 87 -11.81 -15.36 -26.68
N LEU A 88 -11.36 -16.53 -27.10
CA LEU A 88 -10.68 -17.48 -26.22
C LEU A 88 -9.26 -16.98 -25.92
N ILE A 89 -8.86 -17.07 -24.65
CA ILE A 89 -7.51 -16.75 -24.19
C ILE A 89 -6.98 -17.86 -23.28
N LEU A 90 -5.65 -17.95 -23.17
CA LEU A 90 -4.98 -18.72 -22.13
C LEU A 90 -4.83 -17.83 -20.90
N ILE A 91 -5.19 -18.33 -19.72
CA ILE A 91 -5.05 -17.60 -18.45
C ILE A 91 -3.69 -17.91 -17.87
N ASP A 92 -2.97 -16.88 -17.41
CA ASP A 92 -1.73 -17.05 -16.66
C ASP A 92 -1.95 -17.88 -15.38
N ALA A 93 -0.92 -18.60 -14.95
CA ALA A 93 -1.00 -19.47 -13.77
C ALA A 93 -1.32 -18.71 -12.49
N THR A 94 -0.78 -17.49 -12.32
CA THR A 94 -1.03 -16.62 -11.18
C THR A 94 -2.48 -16.14 -11.15
N SER A 95 -2.96 -15.60 -12.28
CA SER A 95 -4.36 -15.16 -12.45
C SER A 95 -5.34 -16.31 -12.23
N ARG A 96 -5.00 -17.50 -12.70
CA ARG A 96 -5.83 -18.71 -12.52
C ARG A 96 -5.90 -19.14 -11.06
N SER A 97 -4.78 -19.12 -10.35
CA SER A 97 -4.72 -19.46 -8.93
C SER A 97 -5.50 -18.46 -8.08
N GLU A 98 -5.36 -17.15 -8.35
CA GLU A 98 -6.12 -16.09 -7.67
C GLU A 98 -7.64 -16.26 -7.91
N ALA A 99 -8.02 -16.51 -9.15
CA ALA A 99 -9.43 -16.73 -9.52
C ALA A 99 -10.01 -17.99 -8.86
N ALA A 100 -9.26 -19.09 -8.81
CA ALA A 100 -9.66 -20.33 -8.14
C ALA A 100 -9.92 -20.11 -6.65
N HIS A 101 -9.02 -19.39 -6.00
CA HIS A 101 -9.17 -19.00 -4.58
C HIS A 101 -10.44 -18.16 -4.35
N ASN A 102 -10.69 -17.15 -5.20
CA ASN A 102 -11.83 -16.26 -5.08
C ASN A 102 -13.19 -16.96 -5.29
N ILE A 103 -13.23 -17.96 -6.18
CA ILE A 103 -14.45 -18.75 -6.46
C ILE A 103 -14.62 -19.87 -5.43
N GLY A 104 -13.55 -20.25 -4.73
CA GLY A 104 -13.56 -21.34 -3.75
C GLY A 104 -13.51 -22.72 -4.40
N VAL A 105 -12.73 -22.88 -5.47
CA VAL A 105 -12.47 -24.15 -6.15
C VAL A 105 -10.98 -24.45 -6.17
N ASP A 106 -10.63 -25.75 -6.19
CA ASP A 106 -9.21 -26.16 -6.14
C ASP A 106 -8.47 -25.91 -7.46
N ASN A 107 -9.18 -25.94 -8.58
CA ASN A 107 -8.58 -25.75 -9.89
C ASN A 107 -9.59 -25.17 -10.88
N LEU A 108 -9.08 -24.34 -11.80
CA LEU A 108 -9.84 -23.76 -12.90
C LEU A 108 -9.27 -24.21 -14.24
N PRO A 109 -10.10 -24.26 -15.29
CA PRO A 109 -9.63 -24.50 -16.66
C PRO A 109 -8.54 -23.50 -17.07
N PRO A 110 -7.60 -23.90 -17.95
CA PRO A 110 -6.48 -23.06 -18.34
C PRO A 110 -6.87 -21.90 -19.27
N CYS A 111 -8.03 -21.96 -19.89
CA CYS A 111 -8.50 -20.96 -20.84
C CYS A 111 -9.77 -20.26 -20.35
N SER A 112 -10.09 -19.13 -20.96
CA SER A 112 -11.34 -18.41 -20.75
C SER A 112 -11.81 -17.75 -22.04
N ILE A 113 -13.12 -17.66 -22.21
CA ILE A 113 -13.75 -16.79 -23.21
C ILE A 113 -14.03 -15.46 -22.51
N THR A 114 -13.48 -14.37 -23.03
CA THR A 114 -13.60 -13.05 -22.41
C THR A 114 -13.84 -11.95 -23.43
N MET A 115 -14.58 -10.91 -23.04
CA MET A 115 -14.64 -9.66 -23.82
C MET A 115 -13.25 -9.07 -23.97
N GLY A 116 -12.90 -8.64 -25.17
CA GLY A 116 -11.63 -8.00 -25.43
C GLY A 116 -11.59 -6.54 -24.98
N ILE A 117 -10.40 -5.95 -25.06
CA ILE A 117 -10.16 -4.54 -24.66
C ILE A 117 -11.05 -3.61 -25.50
N ASN A 118 -11.13 -3.79 -26.81
CA ASN A 118 -11.95 -2.95 -27.68
C ASN A 118 -13.45 -3.02 -27.32
N THR A 119 -13.95 -4.18 -26.96
CA THR A 119 -15.34 -4.37 -26.53
C THR A 119 -15.62 -3.62 -25.23
N ILE A 120 -14.71 -3.74 -24.26
CA ILE A 120 -14.78 -3.03 -22.98
C ILE A 120 -14.71 -1.49 -23.19
N MET A 121 -13.76 -1.05 -24.01
CA MET A 121 -13.54 0.36 -24.32
C MET A 121 -14.68 1.00 -25.14
N GLY A 122 -15.51 0.17 -25.78
CA GLY A 122 -16.73 0.61 -26.49
C GLY A 122 -17.90 0.89 -25.55
N ALA A 123 -17.81 0.64 -24.26
CA ALA A 123 -18.87 0.93 -23.32
C ALA A 123 -19.07 2.44 -23.11
N ARG A 124 -20.30 2.87 -22.81
CA ARG A 124 -20.57 4.28 -22.49
C ARG A 124 -19.98 4.68 -21.14
N LYS A 125 -19.87 3.73 -20.21
CA LYS A 125 -19.29 3.94 -18.89
C LYS A 125 -18.57 2.68 -18.38
N VAL A 126 -17.42 2.88 -17.76
CA VAL A 126 -16.66 1.79 -17.12
C VAL A 126 -16.45 2.10 -15.65
N TYR A 127 -16.72 1.12 -14.79
CA TYR A 127 -16.34 1.12 -13.38
C TYR A 127 -15.29 0.04 -13.14
N MET A 128 -14.10 0.45 -12.71
CA MET A 128 -13.09 -0.45 -12.21
C MET A 128 -13.07 -0.41 -10.68
N LEU A 129 -13.21 -1.58 -10.05
CA LEU A 129 -13.34 -1.70 -8.61
C LEU A 129 -12.12 -2.45 -8.05
N ALA A 130 -11.50 -1.93 -6.99
CA ALA A 130 -10.41 -2.64 -6.31
C ALA A 130 -10.33 -2.28 -4.83
N TRP A 131 -10.00 -3.25 -4.00
CA TRP A 131 -9.86 -3.13 -2.56
C TRP A 131 -8.60 -3.83 -2.07
N GLY A 132 -8.05 -3.32 -0.97
CA GLY A 132 -6.92 -3.91 -0.27
C GLY A 132 -5.56 -3.37 -0.72
N GLU A 133 -4.60 -3.45 0.19
CA GLU A 133 -3.24 -2.92 -0.01
C GLU A 133 -2.48 -3.67 -1.11
N ASP A 134 -2.78 -4.94 -1.31
CA ASP A 134 -2.19 -5.76 -2.37
C ASP A 134 -2.50 -5.27 -3.79
N LYS A 135 -3.48 -4.37 -3.95
CA LYS A 135 -3.81 -3.72 -5.21
C LYS A 135 -3.16 -2.34 -5.39
N ALA A 136 -2.48 -1.80 -4.37
CA ALA A 136 -2.00 -0.42 -4.39
C ALA A 136 -1.01 -0.13 -5.54
N ASP A 137 -0.05 -1.02 -5.79
CA ASP A 137 0.92 -0.85 -6.87
C ASP A 137 0.28 -0.96 -8.24
N ILE A 138 -0.58 -1.96 -8.45
CA ILE A 138 -1.20 -2.16 -9.75
C ILE A 138 -2.21 -1.07 -10.07
N ILE A 139 -2.94 -0.54 -9.07
CA ILE A 139 -3.82 0.62 -9.25
C ILE A 139 -3.02 1.85 -9.62
N ARG A 140 -1.91 2.14 -8.92
CA ARG A 140 -1.04 3.25 -9.27
C ARG A 140 -0.55 3.12 -10.72
N SER A 141 -0.04 1.95 -11.09
CA SER A 141 0.47 1.72 -12.44
C SER A 141 -0.63 1.83 -13.51
N ALA A 142 -1.83 1.28 -13.23
CA ALA A 142 -2.96 1.35 -14.18
C ALA A 142 -3.47 2.78 -14.40
N VAL A 143 -3.37 3.66 -13.39
CA VAL A 143 -3.94 5.02 -13.44
C VAL A 143 -2.91 6.08 -13.82
N GLU A 144 -1.63 5.90 -13.44
CA GLU A 144 -0.61 6.95 -13.52
C GLU A 144 0.54 6.64 -14.49
N ASP A 145 0.83 5.35 -14.79
CA ASP A 145 1.90 5.00 -15.71
C ASP A 145 1.44 5.11 -17.17
N LYS A 146 2.37 4.96 -18.10
CA LYS A 146 2.06 5.02 -19.53
C LYS A 146 1.15 3.87 -19.95
N VAL A 147 0.20 4.16 -20.83
CA VAL A 147 -0.67 3.15 -21.44
C VAL A 147 0.17 2.14 -22.22
N SER A 148 -0.04 0.86 -21.92
CA SER A 148 0.70 -0.26 -22.52
C SER A 148 -0.15 -1.52 -22.60
N ASP A 149 0.09 -2.34 -23.60
CA ASP A 149 -0.50 -3.70 -23.72
C ASP A 149 0.05 -4.67 -22.67
N THR A 150 1.22 -4.38 -22.09
CA THR A 150 1.74 -5.14 -20.95
C THR A 150 0.98 -4.87 -19.64
N LEU A 151 0.11 -3.86 -19.64
CA LEU A 151 -0.74 -3.49 -18.52
C LEU A 151 -2.15 -3.16 -19.06
N PRO A 152 -2.99 -4.16 -19.34
CA PRO A 152 -4.27 -3.96 -20.00
C PRO A 152 -5.20 -2.96 -19.31
N ALA A 153 -5.19 -2.90 -17.96
CA ALA A 153 -5.97 -1.92 -17.20
C ALA A 153 -5.57 -0.47 -17.55
N SER A 154 -4.35 -0.21 -18.02
CA SER A 154 -3.90 1.13 -18.38
C SER A 154 -4.67 1.71 -19.58
N TYR A 155 -5.25 0.89 -20.45
CA TYR A 155 -6.11 1.35 -21.54
C TYR A 155 -7.31 2.15 -21.04
N LEU A 156 -7.78 1.91 -19.83
CA LEU A 156 -8.90 2.65 -19.24
C LEU A 156 -8.60 4.15 -19.06
N GLN A 157 -7.34 4.56 -19.08
CA GLN A 157 -6.96 5.99 -19.10
C GLN A 157 -7.43 6.69 -20.39
N LEU A 158 -7.58 5.95 -21.47
CA LEU A 158 -8.03 6.48 -22.77
C LEU A 158 -9.55 6.48 -22.93
N HIS A 159 -10.28 5.88 -22.01
CA HIS A 159 -11.72 5.81 -22.04
C HIS A 159 -12.35 7.10 -21.49
N ALA A 160 -13.27 7.71 -22.23
CA ALA A 160 -13.81 9.03 -21.90
C ALA A 160 -14.60 9.08 -20.58
N ASN A 161 -15.13 7.96 -20.10
CA ASN A 161 -16.01 7.90 -18.94
C ASN A 161 -15.70 6.66 -18.08
N THR A 162 -14.48 6.62 -17.53
CA THR A 162 -14.07 5.60 -16.57
C THR A 162 -14.08 6.16 -15.14
N SER A 163 -14.59 5.37 -14.21
CA SER A 163 -14.49 5.63 -12.77
C SER A 163 -13.71 4.49 -12.11
N VAL A 164 -12.64 4.83 -11.42
CA VAL A 164 -11.85 3.90 -10.61
C VAL A 164 -12.30 4.05 -9.16
N CYS A 165 -12.97 3.05 -8.62
CA CYS A 165 -13.49 3.04 -7.25
C CYS A 165 -12.60 2.13 -6.40
N VAL A 166 -11.91 2.73 -5.44
CA VAL A 166 -10.92 2.06 -4.59
C VAL A 166 -11.10 2.47 -3.13
N ASP A 167 -10.74 1.60 -2.21
CA ASP A 167 -10.58 1.97 -0.81
C ASP A 167 -9.24 2.70 -0.59
N LEU A 168 -9.03 3.21 0.64
CA LEU A 168 -7.80 3.92 0.98
C LEU A 168 -6.56 3.03 0.90
N ALA A 169 -6.70 1.74 1.16
CA ALA A 169 -5.59 0.80 1.09
C ALA A 169 -5.14 0.56 -0.35
N ALA A 170 -6.08 0.31 -1.27
CA ALA A 170 -5.78 0.19 -2.70
C ALA A 170 -5.32 1.52 -3.34
N ALA A 171 -5.70 2.66 -2.77
CA ALA A 171 -5.29 3.99 -3.24
C ALA A 171 -3.93 4.45 -2.66
N ALA A 172 -3.36 3.71 -1.71
CA ALA A 172 -2.24 4.19 -0.88
C ALA A 172 -1.02 4.67 -1.68
N HIS A 173 -0.76 4.10 -2.86
CA HIS A 173 0.38 4.46 -3.70
C HIS A 173 0.08 5.51 -4.78
N LEU A 174 -1.18 5.96 -4.90
CA LEU A 174 -1.51 7.04 -5.84
C LEU A 174 -0.84 8.36 -5.45
N THR A 175 -0.35 9.08 -6.45
CA THR A 175 0.27 10.39 -6.26
C THR A 175 -0.64 11.36 -5.53
N ARG A 176 -1.96 11.34 -5.82
CA ARG A 176 -2.94 12.19 -5.12
C ARG A 176 -3.09 11.90 -3.64
N ILE A 177 -2.71 10.70 -3.19
CA ILE A 177 -2.72 10.30 -1.78
C ILE A 177 -1.36 10.61 -1.12
N GLN A 178 -0.27 10.24 -1.77
CA GLN A 178 1.08 10.40 -1.21
C GLN A 178 1.61 11.83 -1.32
N ARG A 179 1.32 12.49 -2.44
CA ARG A 179 1.87 13.81 -2.82
C ARG A 179 0.80 14.66 -3.50
N PRO A 180 -0.32 14.95 -2.80
CA PRO A 180 -1.48 15.61 -3.41
C PRO A 180 -1.12 16.96 -4.06
N TRP A 181 -0.14 17.68 -3.52
CA TRP A 181 0.34 18.95 -4.07
C TRP A 181 0.86 18.89 -5.50
N LEU A 182 1.17 17.70 -6.03
CA LEU A 182 1.62 17.53 -7.41
C LEU A 182 0.46 17.45 -8.42
N VAL A 183 -0.75 17.18 -7.94
CA VAL A 183 -1.90 16.88 -8.82
C VAL A 183 -3.17 17.69 -8.51
N THR A 184 -3.23 18.36 -7.36
CA THR A 184 -4.39 19.15 -6.95
C THR A 184 -3.99 20.23 -5.94
N SER A 185 -4.85 21.25 -5.76
CA SER A 185 -4.74 22.19 -4.65
C SER A 185 -4.92 21.46 -3.32
N CYS A 186 -4.19 21.88 -2.30
CA CYS A 186 -4.16 21.24 -1.00
C CYS A 186 -4.60 22.18 0.12
N GLU A 187 -5.30 21.66 1.11
CA GLU A 187 -5.43 22.29 2.41
C GLU A 187 -4.17 21.99 3.23
N TRP A 188 -3.28 22.98 3.32
CA TRP A 188 -1.98 22.82 3.96
C TRP A 188 -2.09 22.76 5.48
N ASN A 189 -1.79 21.62 6.05
CA ASN A 189 -1.59 21.42 7.48
C ASN A 189 -0.13 21.06 7.78
N ASP A 190 0.28 21.12 9.03
CA ASP A 190 1.69 20.90 9.45
C ASP A 190 2.24 19.54 8.99
N LYS A 191 1.41 18.49 8.96
CA LYS A 191 1.81 17.17 8.48
C LYS A 191 2.10 17.19 6.98
N LEU A 192 1.24 17.81 6.19
CA LEU A 192 1.37 17.89 4.75
C LEU A 192 2.55 18.78 4.35
N VAL A 193 2.71 19.93 5.00
CA VAL A 193 3.86 20.83 4.83
C VAL A 193 5.17 20.10 5.06
N ARG A 194 5.27 19.39 6.18
CA ARG A 194 6.46 18.58 6.50
C ARG A 194 6.73 17.52 5.45
N SER A 195 5.71 16.77 5.04
CA SER A 195 5.84 15.74 4.01
C SER A 195 6.32 16.31 2.68
N ALA A 196 5.77 17.46 2.25
CA ALA A 196 6.16 18.12 1.00
C ALA A 196 7.61 18.61 1.02
N ILE A 197 8.05 19.23 2.12
CA ILE A 197 9.42 19.74 2.22
C ILE A 197 10.43 18.60 2.35
N VAL A 198 10.13 17.54 3.10
CA VAL A 198 10.98 16.35 3.17
C VAL A 198 11.07 15.67 1.80
N TRP A 199 9.96 15.54 1.09
CA TRP A 199 9.95 15.03 -0.27
C TRP A 199 10.83 15.88 -1.19
N LEU A 200 10.73 17.22 -1.14
CA LEU A 200 11.54 18.13 -1.94
C LEU A 200 13.04 17.95 -1.65
N CYS A 201 13.41 17.82 -0.37
CA CYS A 201 14.78 17.53 0.04
C CYS A 201 15.32 16.25 -0.59
N THR A 202 14.53 15.18 -0.53
CA THR A 202 14.90 13.88 -1.08
C THR A 202 15.01 13.92 -2.60
N THR A 203 14.04 14.56 -3.26
CA THR A 203 13.99 14.69 -4.72
C THR A 203 15.19 15.46 -5.29
N LEU A 204 15.57 16.55 -4.60
CA LEU A 204 16.69 17.40 -5.02
C LEU A 204 18.04 17.00 -4.39
N ASN A 205 18.02 16.04 -3.47
CA ASN A 205 19.19 15.68 -2.66
C ASN A 205 19.83 16.90 -1.98
N LYS A 206 19.00 17.80 -1.44
CA LYS A 206 19.39 19.01 -0.76
C LYS A 206 18.94 19.01 0.69
N PRO A 207 19.79 19.45 1.65
CA PRO A 207 19.34 19.66 3.04
C PRO A 207 18.23 20.71 3.11
N ILE A 208 17.30 20.55 4.08
CA ILE A 208 16.15 21.45 4.26
C ILE A 208 16.56 22.93 4.24
N LEU A 209 17.55 23.31 5.04
CA LEU A 209 18.00 24.71 5.15
C LEU A 209 18.70 25.26 3.90
N LYS A 210 18.95 24.44 2.89
CA LYS A 210 19.52 24.82 1.61
C LYS A 210 18.50 24.94 0.47
N LEU A 211 17.24 24.60 0.73
CA LEU A 211 16.17 24.77 -0.24
C LEU A 211 15.88 26.27 -0.44
N THR A 212 15.69 26.65 -1.69
CA THR A 212 15.47 28.04 -2.14
C THR A 212 14.05 28.23 -2.69
N ASN A 213 13.61 29.47 -2.84
CA ASN A 213 12.33 29.79 -3.49
C ASN A 213 12.23 29.16 -4.89
N LYS A 214 13.37 29.13 -5.63
CA LYS A 214 13.42 28.50 -6.94
C LYS A 214 13.09 27.00 -6.86
N ASP A 215 13.68 26.30 -5.90
CA ASP A 215 13.44 24.86 -5.70
C ASP A 215 11.94 24.57 -5.47
N TYR A 216 11.27 25.41 -4.69
CA TYR A 216 9.83 25.28 -4.42
C TYR A 216 9.00 25.54 -5.70
N ASN A 217 9.29 26.62 -6.42
CA ASN A 217 8.54 27.00 -7.62
C ASN A 217 8.65 25.95 -8.73
N GLU A 218 9.85 25.42 -8.95
CA GLU A 218 10.12 24.42 -10.00
C GLU A 218 9.52 23.04 -9.67
N ASN A 219 9.13 22.81 -8.42
CA ASN A 219 8.59 21.52 -7.96
C ASN A 219 7.14 21.59 -7.45
N GLY A 220 6.38 22.59 -7.89
CA GLY A 220 4.93 22.66 -7.63
C GLY A 220 4.55 23.07 -6.19
N LEU A 221 5.46 23.67 -5.43
CA LEU A 221 5.25 24.07 -4.05
C LEU A 221 5.14 25.60 -3.87
N SER A 222 4.75 26.33 -4.92
CA SER A 222 4.60 27.79 -4.89
C SER A 222 3.57 28.27 -3.86
N GLU A 223 2.53 27.48 -3.58
CA GLU A 223 1.54 27.79 -2.55
C GLU A 223 2.18 27.89 -1.14
N LEU A 224 3.19 27.08 -0.85
CA LEU A 224 3.91 27.16 0.41
C LEU A 224 4.72 28.46 0.54
N LEU A 225 5.24 28.99 -0.58
CA LEU A 225 5.91 30.29 -0.57
C LEU A 225 4.92 31.42 -0.27
N ALA A 226 3.71 31.34 -0.81
CA ALA A 226 2.66 32.31 -0.48
C ALA A 226 2.23 32.20 0.98
N LEU A 227 2.13 30.98 1.52
CA LEU A 227 1.71 30.75 2.91
C LEU A 227 2.77 31.20 3.94
N TYR A 228 4.06 30.95 3.68
CA TYR A 228 5.15 31.25 4.62
C TYR A 228 5.95 32.48 4.27
N GLY A 229 5.66 33.13 3.14
CA GLY A 229 6.38 34.30 2.63
C GLY A 229 7.73 33.99 1.98
N SER A 230 8.36 32.87 2.31
CA SER A 230 9.64 32.44 1.70
C SER A 230 9.95 30.97 2.00
N ALA A 231 10.79 30.36 1.18
CA ALA A 231 11.37 29.05 1.45
C ALA A 231 12.14 29.03 2.78
N TYR A 232 12.85 30.12 3.10
CA TYR A 232 13.59 30.21 4.36
C TYR A 232 12.69 30.01 5.58
N ASN A 233 11.55 30.69 5.64
CA ASN A 233 10.62 30.58 6.75
C ASN A 233 9.99 29.17 6.84
N ALA A 234 9.57 28.60 5.72
CA ALA A 234 9.03 27.23 5.65
C ALA A 234 10.09 26.19 6.09
N ASN A 235 11.33 26.36 5.61
CA ASN A 235 12.44 25.50 5.96
C ASN A 235 12.74 25.53 7.48
N ILE A 236 12.82 26.74 8.07
CA ILE A 236 13.08 26.90 9.52
C ILE A 236 11.97 26.26 10.33
N LYS A 237 10.69 26.47 9.95
CA LYS A 237 9.58 25.84 10.68
C LYS A 237 9.70 24.34 10.67
N VAL A 238 9.84 23.71 9.49
CA VAL A 238 9.90 22.26 9.39
C VAL A 238 11.17 21.69 9.99
N PHE A 239 12.30 22.38 9.88
CA PHE A 239 13.54 21.97 10.52
C PHE A 239 13.38 21.92 12.04
N ASN A 240 12.79 22.96 12.64
CA ASN A 240 12.52 23.00 14.07
C ASN A 240 11.53 21.87 14.48
N ASP A 241 10.46 21.68 13.73
CA ASP A 241 9.48 20.60 13.99
C ASP A 241 10.17 19.23 13.99
N LEU A 242 11.02 18.95 13.01
CA LEU A 242 11.75 17.69 12.92
C LEU A 242 12.75 17.51 14.07
N GLN A 243 13.41 18.58 14.50
CA GLN A 243 14.31 18.51 15.64
C GLN A 243 13.60 18.17 16.94
N HIS A 244 12.31 18.51 17.07
CA HIS A 244 11.51 18.24 18.26
C HIS A 244 10.77 16.87 18.19
N THR A 245 10.97 16.07 17.15
CA THR A 245 10.20 14.82 16.99
C THR A 245 10.62 13.71 17.92
N ILE A 246 11.89 13.61 18.31
CA ILE A 246 12.39 12.49 19.12
C ILE A 246 12.71 12.96 20.55
N THR A 247 13.72 13.80 20.73
CA THR A 247 14.27 14.14 22.04
C THR A 247 14.09 15.61 22.42
N GLY A 248 13.23 16.34 21.75
CA GLY A 248 13.27 17.80 21.78
C GLY A 248 14.50 18.31 21.03
N TRP A 249 14.88 19.55 21.24
CA TRP A 249 16.04 20.09 20.55
C TRP A 249 17.32 19.48 20.97
N PRO A 250 18.12 19.49 19.88
CA PRO A 250 19.01 18.48 19.41
C PRO A 250 19.87 18.07 20.54
N GLY A 251 19.60 16.92 21.01
CA GLY A 251 20.44 16.35 21.97
C GLY A 251 20.80 17.29 23.13
N GLY A 252 20.00 18.35 23.37
CA GLY A 252 20.13 19.46 24.28
C GLY A 252 21.47 19.52 24.96
N LYS A 253 22.26 20.50 24.69
CA LYS A 253 23.36 20.78 25.61
C LYS A 253 22.70 21.05 26.94
N PRO A 254 22.98 20.27 28.00
CA PRO A 254 22.59 20.64 29.33
C PRO A 254 23.09 22.06 29.55
N ASN A 255 22.27 22.95 30.06
CA ASN A 255 22.60 24.37 30.31
C ASN A 255 22.81 25.24 29.05
N ALA A 256 22.21 24.91 27.91
CA ALA A 256 22.15 25.83 26.77
C ALA A 256 21.32 27.06 27.15
N ASP A 257 21.78 28.24 26.77
CA ASP A 257 21.00 29.47 26.88
C ASP A 257 19.83 29.42 25.89
N ASP A 258 18.64 29.19 26.41
CA ASP A 258 17.39 29.11 25.65
C ASP A 258 16.58 30.41 25.67
N THR A 259 17.18 31.52 26.13
CA THR A 259 16.51 32.82 26.28
C THR A 259 15.84 33.29 24.99
N TYR A 260 16.43 32.99 23.83
CA TYR A 260 15.92 33.33 22.50
C TYR A 260 15.13 32.21 21.85
N ARG A 261 14.89 31.10 22.57
CA ARG A 261 14.18 29.91 22.03
C ARG A 261 13.24 29.35 23.08
N PRO A 262 12.15 30.08 23.40
CA PRO A 262 11.24 29.74 24.49
C PRO A 262 10.52 28.38 24.24
N GLU A 263 10.47 27.92 22.99
CA GLU A 263 9.96 26.59 22.64
C GLU A 263 10.76 25.44 23.26
N ARG A 264 12.02 25.69 23.66
CA ARG A 264 12.85 24.67 24.32
C ARG A 264 12.59 24.58 25.84
N ALA A 265 12.02 25.61 26.43
CA ALA A 265 11.73 25.66 27.86
C ALA A 265 10.56 24.73 28.24
N LYS A 266 9.74 24.32 27.30
CA LYS A 266 8.63 23.40 27.53
C LYS A 266 9.01 22.01 26.98
N PRO A 267 9.07 20.97 27.84
CA PRO A 267 9.25 19.62 27.37
C PRO A 267 8.12 19.29 26.36
N PHE A 268 8.48 18.62 25.27
CA PHE A 268 7.54 18.14 24.28
C PHE A 268 7.37 16.61 24.48
N PRO A 269 6.62 16.18 25.53
CA PRO A 269 6.56 14.79 25.92
C PRO A 269 6.05 13.94 24.77
N LYS A 270 6.76 12.86 24.46
CA LYS A 270 6.37 11.87 23.46
C LYS A 270 6.09 10.56 24.16
N ARG A 271 5.23 9.75 23.57
CA ARG A 271 5.14 8.32 23.86
C ARG A 271 6.02 7.59 22.87
N VAL A 272 7.01 6.89 23.37
CA VAL A 272 8.03 6.20 22.59
C VAL A 272 7.95 4.72 22.89
N MET A 273 7.90 3.90 21.87
CA MET A 273 8.01 2.45 21.98
C MET A 273 9.31 2.01 21.31
N VAL A 274 10.11 1.26 22.04
CA VAL A 274 11.34 0.64 21.56
C VAL A 274 11.09 -0.86 21.46
N PHE A 275 11.27 -1.41 20.28
CA PHE A 275 11.23 -2.84 20.07
C PHE A 275 12.61 -3.42 20.26
N SER A 276 12.73 -4.40 21.16
CA SER A 276 13.96 -5.09 21.46
C SER A 276 13.79 -6.58 21.12
N PRO A 277 14.57 -7.10 20.18
CA PRO A 277 14.47 -8.52 19.80
C PRO A 277 14.69 -9.46 20.99
N HIS A 278 15.66 -9.15 21.85
CA HIS A 278 15.94 -9.88 23.07
C HIS A 278 16.01 -8.92 24.27
N PRO A 279 15.81 -9.44 25.50
CA PRO A 279 15.98 -8.65 26.72
C PRO A 279 17.46 -8.29 26.96
N ASP A 280 17.93 -7.20 26.43
CA ASP A 280 19.25 -6.55 26.59
C ASP A 280 19.63 -5.71 25.37
N ASP A 281 19.12 -6.06 24.17
CA ASP A 281 19.42 -5.37 22.92
C ASP A 281 19.07 -3.86 22.99
N ASP A 282 18.01 -3.51 23.70
CA ASP A 282 17.60 -2.13 23.93
C ASP A 282 18.65 -1.34 24.72
N VAL A 283 19.24 -1.94 25.74
CA VAL A 283 20.28 -1.31 26.56
C VAL A 283 21.61 -1.27 25.82
N ILE A 284 22.01 -2.37 25.20
CA ILE A 284 23.29 -2.50 24.47
C ILE A 284 23.32 -1.55 23.28
N SER A 285 22.23 -1.54 22.49
CA SER A 285 22.18 -0.77 21.24
C SER A 285 21.74 0.68 21.45
N MET A 286 20.85 0.97 22.42
CA MET A 286 20.17 2.26 22.57
C MET A 286 20.15 2.78 24.00
N GLY A 287 20.85 2.20 24.96
CA GLY A 287 20.78 2.59 26.39
C GLY A 287 20.99 4.08 26.64
N GLY A 288 21.93 4.70 25.93
CA GLY A 288 22.15 6.13 26.00
C GLY A 288 20.94 6.95 25.51
N THR A 289 20.28 6.50 24.47
CA THR A 289 19.06 7.12 23.92
C THR A 289 17.88 6.94 24.87
N LEU A 290 17.68 5.72 25.40
CA LEU A 290 16.62 5.43 26.38
C LEU A 290 16.74 6.31 27.61
N ARG A 291 17.95 6.35 28.21
CA ARG A 291 18.23 7.22 29.36
C ARG A 291 17.89 8.66 29.06
N ARG A 292 18.25 9.16 27.89
CA ARG A 292 18.00 10.53 27.50
C ARG A 292 16.52 10.83 27.30
N LEU A 293 15.78 9.95 26.67
CA LEU A 293 14.33 10.07 26.50
C LEU A 293 13.64 10.19 27.87
N VAL A 294 14.01 9.33 28.83
CA VAL A 294 13.46 9.35 30.20
C VAL A 294 13.84 10.64 30.92
N GLN A 295 15.11 11.08 30.83
CA GLN A 295 15.57 12.32 31.45
C GLN A 295 14.87 13.57 30.91
N GLN A 296 14.39 13.51 29.66
CA GLN A 296 13.64 14.60 29.02
C GLN A 296 12.14 14.53 29.29
N GLY A 297 11.68 13.59 30.09
CA GLY A 297 10.28 13.47 30.49
C GLY A 297 9.38 12.80 29.44
N HIS A 298 9.96 12.04 28.51
CA HIS A 298 9.18 11.23 27.58
C HIS A 298 8.66 9.95 28.25
N GLU A 299 7.48 9.49 27.85
CA GLU A 299 6.93 8.21 28.25
C GLU A 299 7.54 7.12 27.35
N VAL A 300 8.38 6.27 27.94
CA VAL A 300 9.14 5.27 27.17
C VAL A 300 8.69 3.86 27.54
N HIS A 301 8.31 3.10 26.53
CA HIS A 301 7.94 1.69 26.64
C HIS A 301 8.95 0.84 25.86
N VAL A 302 9.40 -0.25 26.47
CA VAL A 302 10.24 -1.25 25.80
C VAL A 302 9.38 -2.51 25.58
N ALA A 303 9.28 -2.96 24.34
CA ALA A 303 8.60 -4.19 23.97
C ALA A 303 9.64 -5.24 23.58
N TYR A 304 9.77 -6.28 24.39
CA TYR A 304 10.60 -7.44 24.07
C TYR A 304 9.86 -8.38 23.15
N GLU A 305 10.47 -8.72 22.01
CA GLU A 305 9.87 -9.61 21.02
C GLU A 305 10.02 -11.08 21.41
N THR A 306 11.06 -11.40 22.20
CA THR A 306 11.32 -12.75 22.73
C THR A 306 11.56 -12.70 24.22
N SER A 307 11.33 -13.84 24.89
CA SER A 307 11.63 -13.99 26.32
C SER A 307 13.11 -14.10 26.64
N GLY A 308 13.97 -14.31 25.64
CA GLY A 308 15.40 -14.53 25.81
C GLY A 308 15.76 -15.88 26.41
N ASN A 309 14.79 -16.76 26.69
CA ASN A 309 14.98 -18.03 27.39
C ASN A 309 15.84 -19.06 26.63
N ILE A 310 16.10 -18.83 25.34
CA ILE A 310 16.97 -19.71 24.52
C ILE A 310 18.39 -19.14 24.44
N ALA A 311 18.59 -17.87 24.78
CA ALA A 311 19.89 -17.18 24.63
C ALA A 311 20.91 -17.65 25.66
N VAL A 312 20.47 -18.03 26.87
CA VAL A 312 21.33 -18.54 27.94
C VAL A 312 20.73 -19.86 28.45
N GLY A 313 21.45 -20.94 28.30
CA GLY A 313 21.01 -22.22 28.82
C GLY A 313 21.01 -22.25 30.35
N ASP A 314 20.09 -23.02 30.96
CA ASP A 314 19.97 -23.12 32.41
C ASP A 314 21.31 -23.54 33.09
N GLU A 315 22.11 -24.34 32.41
CA GLU A 315 23.44 -24.76 32.89
C GLU A 315 24.41 -23.57 33.06
N GLU A 316 24.36 -22.59 32.16
CA GLU A 316 25.18 -21.38 32.25
C GLU A 316 24.74 -20.49 33.42
N VAL A 317 23.44 -20.37 33.64
CA VAL A 317 22.88 -19.63 34.77
C VAL A 317 23.30 -20.31 36.08
N VAL A 318 23.17 -21.60 36.17
CA VAL A 318 23.60 -22.39 37.35
C VAL A 318 25.09 -22.23 37.59
N ARG A 319 25.92 -22.32 36.55
CA ARG A 319 27.39 -22.11 36.65
C ARG A 319 27.73 -20.74 37.16
N PHE A 320 27.05 -19.69 36.65
CA PHE A 320 27.25 -18.32 37.09
C PHE A 320 26.81 -18.09 38.53
N MET A 321 25.68 -18.69 38.94
CA MET A 321 25.24 -18.66 40.34
C MET A 321 26.22 -19.36 41.28
N HIS A 322 26.78 -20.48 40.88
CA HIS A 322 27.85 -21.19 41.66
C HIS A 322 29.10 -20.30 41.78
N PHE A 323 29.49 -19.63 40.68
CA PHE A 323 30.63 -18.71 40.71
C PHE A 323 30.37 -17.53 41.67
N ILE A 324 29.20 -16.89 41.59
CA ILE A 324 28.83 -15.78 42.48
C ILE A 324 28.85 -16.23 43.96
N ASN A 325 28.25 -17.37 44.25
CA ASN A 325 28.22 -17.92 45.61
C ASN A 325 29.65 -18.24 46.14
N GLY A 326 30.49 -18.85 45.32
CA GLY A 326 31.88 -19.13 45.67
C GLY A 326 32.69 -17.84 45.86
N PHE A 327 32.49 -16.83 45.02
CA PHE A 327 33.13 -15.53 45.11
C PHE A 327 32.69 -14.79 46.38
N ASN A 328 31.41 -14.77 46.69
CA ASN A 328 30.90 -14.14 47.91
C ASN A 328 31.42 -14.81 49.17
N GLN A 329 31.51 -16.15 49.19
CA GLN A 329 32.10 -16.88 50.31
C GLN A 329 33.59 -16.59 50.48
N LEU A 330 34.34 -16.48 49.39
CA LEU A 330 35.78 -16.21 49.43
C LEU A 330 36.13 -14.81 49.96
N PHE A 331 35.25 -13.81 49.68
CA PHE A 331 35.45 -12.42 50.05
C PHE A 331 34.55 -11.92 51.19
N ASP A 332 33.82 -12.84 51.82
CA ASP A 332 32.89 -12.57 52.95
C ASP A 332 31.83 -11.49 52.57
N LEU A 333 31.35 -11.52 51.35
CA LEU A 333 30.37 -10.59 50.82
C LEU A 333 28.94 -11.13 51.00
N SER A 334 28.07 -10.29 51.54
CA SER A 334 26.65 -10.62 51.69
C SER A 334 25.87 -10.23 50.44
N LEU A 335 24.99 -11.12 49.96
CA LEU A 335 24.07 -10.90 48.82
C LEU A 335 23.00 -9.79 49.11
N ILE A 336 22.97 -9.23 50.31
CA ILE A 336 21.91 -8.29 50.74
C ILE A 336 22.02 -6.90 50.11
N HIS A 337 23.09 -6.56 49.41
CA HIS A 337 23.33 -5.25 48.81
C HIS A 337 23.05 -5.13 47.31
N ILE A 338 22.38 -6.09 46.70
CA ILE A 338 22.04 -6.04 45.24
C ILE A 338 20.58 -5.58 44.99
N SER A 339 19.85 -5.16 46.01
CA SER A 339 18.42 -4.79 45.92
C SER A 339 18.10 -3.32 46.22
N GLU A 340 18.99 -2.38 45.92
CA GLU A 340 18.64 -0.93 45.88
C GLU A 340 19.00 -0.32 44.52
#